data_80e7c0c7307a5e6a76eb877f947abe76
#
_entry.id   80e7c0c7307a5e6a76eb877f947abe76
#
_cell.length_a   1.000
_cell.length_b   1.000
_cell.length_c   1.000
_cell.angle_alpha   90.00
_cell.angle_beta   90.00
_cell.angle_gamma   90.00
#
_symmetry.space_group_name_H-M   'P 1'
#
loop_
_entity.id
_entity.type
_entity.pdbx_description
1 polymer ?
#
loop_
_entity_poly.entity_id
_entity_poly.type
_entity_poly.pdbx_seq_one_letter_code
_entity_poly.pdbx_strand_id
1 'polypeptide(L)'
;MRYFKKIILVIIMTAFICLPVNAEMTLKELFFDESKPFHLKILDVIPEEGIIQIGDENANNTIIEFMDYFCGYCKKVHPELLQIASERKDTRIVFLQHPILSESSKLLANMVIAANMQNKGIDFHNALFEVEGNLNNAKLKQIIENLELNDAKLNIDMTKESVNNIVRLSSFLANGSGARGTPTFFVNEELVVGYISIDRIKALLK
;
A
#
# COMPACT_ATOMS: atom_id res chain seq x y z
N MET A 1 -29.83 -31.62 39.25
CA MET A 1 -30.00 -30.51 38.28
C MET A 1 -29.11 -29.28 38.55
N ARG A 2 -28.65 -28.97 39.74
CA ARG A 2 -27.78 -27.81 40.03
C ARG A 2 -26.30 -27.98 39.62
N TYR A 3 -25.78 -29.20 39.59
CA TYR A 3 -24.40 -29.51 39.20
C TYR A 3 -24.19 -29.50 37.69
N PHE A 4 -25.20 -29.88 36.91
CA PHE A 4 -25.10 -29.86 35.45
C PHE A 4 -25.01 -28.44 34.86
N LYS A 5 -25.70 -27.47 35.47
CA LYS A 5 -25.59 -26.04 35.07
C LYS A 5 -24.22 -25.41 35.39
N LYS A 6 -23.55 -25.83 36.46
CA LYS A 6 -22.21 -25.34 36.82
C LYS A 6 -21.12 -25.89 35.90
N ILE A 7 -21.25 -27.15 35.46
CA ILE A 7 -20.27 -27.75 34.53
C ILE A 7 -20.36 -27.13 33.13
N ILE A 8 -21.57 -26.82 32.63
CA ILE A 8 -21.75 -26.15 31.36
C ILE A 8 -21.20 -24.71 31.39
N LEU A 9 -21.37 -24.00 32.49
CA LEU A 9 -20.84 -22.63 32.63
C LEU A 9 -19.30 -22.59 32.67
N VAL A 10 -18.66 -23.60 33.32
CA VAL A 10 -17.21 -23.73 33.37
C VAL A 10 -16.62 -24.12 32.02
N ILE A 11 -17.28 -24.99 31.26
CA ILE A 11 -16.85 -25.40 29.91
C ILE A 11 -16.96 -24.22 28.93
N ILE A 12 -17.98 -23.38 29.03
CA ILE A 12 -18.12 -22.19 28.19
C ILE A 12 -17.07 -21.14 28.54
N MET A 13 -16.67 -20.98 29.81
CA MET A 13 -15.61 -20.07 30.24
C MET A 13 -14.20 -20.55 29.85
N THR A 14 -13.96 -21.88 29.80
CA THR A 14 -12.65 -22.41 29.40
C THR A 14 -12.47 -22.48 27.89
N ALA A 15 -13.55 -22.57 27.09
CA ALA A 15 -13.49 -22.50 25.63
C ALA A 15 -13.20 -21.07 25.10
N PHE A 16 -13.41 -20.03 25.94
CA PHE A 16 -13.14 -18.63 25.56
C PHE A 16 -11.70 -18.19 25.81
N ILE A 17 -10.86 -19.01 26.46
CA ILE A 17 -9.46 -18.66 26.84
C ILE A 17 -8.43 -19.17 25.83
N CYS A 18 -8.83 -19.90 24.78
CA CYS A 18 -7.92 -20.46 23.76
C CYS A 18 -8.15 -19.93 22.33
N LEU A 19 -8.70 -18.74 22.18
CA LEU A 19 -8.59 -18.04 20.91
C LEU A 19 -7.29 -17.24 20.91
N PRO A 20 -6.45 -17.36 19.86
CA PRO A 20 -5.25 -16.54 19.77
C PRO A 20 -5.69 -15.07 19.72
N VAL A 21 -5.23 -14.30 20.69
CA VAL A 21 -5.51 -12.86 20.90
C VAL A 21 -5.04 -11.97 19.72
N ASN A 22 -4.55 -12.54 18.62
CA ASN A 22 -3.93 -11.82 17.51
C ASN A 22 -4.69 -11.86 16.17
N ALA A 23 -5.97 -12.22 16.12
CA ALA A 23 -6.63 -12.39 14.82
C ALA A 23 -7.85 -11.52 14.55
N GLU A 24 -8.34 -10.70 15.48
CA GLU A 24 -9.51 -9.85 15.23
C GLU A 24 -9.40 -8.51 15.98
N MET A 25 -8.38 -7.73 15.64
CA MET A 25 -8.63 -6.30 15.66
C MET A 25 -9.61 -6.07 14.50
N THR A 26 -10.88 -5.97 14.84
CA THR A 26 -11.92 -5.83 13.83
C THR A 26 -11.65 -4.54 13.07
N LEU A 27 -11.91 -4.52 11.76
CA LEU A 27 -11.91 -3.27 10.95
C LEU A 27 -12.64 -2.14 11.70
N LYS A 28 -13.62 -2.49 12.52
CA LYS A 28 -14.37 -1.61 13.38
C LYS A 28 -13.50 -0.92 14.44
N GLU A 29 -12.64 -1.64 15.19
CA GLU A 29 -11.73 -1.04 16.19
C GLU A 29 -10.66 -0.18 15.53
N LEU A 30 -10.14 -0.63 14.39
CA LEU A 30 -9.13 0.11 13.61
C LEU A 30 -9.68 1.44 13.06
N PHE A 31 -10.93 1.46 12.60
CA PHE A 31 -11.56 2.68 12.07
C PHE A 31 -12.20 3.57 13.15
N PHE A 32 -12.43 3.06 14.36
CA PHE A 32 -13.06 3.81 15.45
C PHE A 32 -12.07 4.39 16.49
N ASP A 33 -10.77 4.18 16.34
CA ASP A 33 -9.79 4.92 17.14
C ASP A 33 -9.76 6.39 16.66
N GLU A 34 -10.51 7.25 17.31
CA GLU A 34 -10.59 8.69 16.99
C GLU A 34 -9.25 9.42 17.26
N SER A 35 -8.32 8.81 17.98
CA SER A 35 -7.03 9.42 18.34
C SER A 35 -6.04 9.44 17.18
N LYS A 36 -6.17 8.55 16.18
CA LYS A 36 -5.25 8.43 15.05
C LYS A 36 -5.86 8.95 13.75
N PRO A 37 -5.15 9.82 13.01
CA PRO A 37 -5.62 10.30 11.70
C PRO A 37 -5.92 9.17 10.72
N PHE A 38 -6.95 9.34 9.89
CA PHE A 38 -7.46 8.28 9.02
C PHE A 38 -6.41 7.75 8.02
N HIS A 39 -5.61 8.64 7.43
CA HIS A 39 -4.54 8.24 6.51
C HIS A 39 -3.49 7.31 7.15
N LEU A 40 -3.20 7.50 8.44
CA LEU A 40 -2.29 6.61 9.18
C LEU A 40 -2.95 5.26 9.51
N LYS A 41 -4.28 5.24 9.75
CA LYS A 41 -5.02 3.97 9.92
C LYS A 41 -4.99 3.11 8.66
N ILE A 42 -4.98 3.73 7.47
CA ILE A 42 -4.80 3.01 6.19
C ILE A 42 -3.47 2.24 6.21
N LEU A 43 -2.39 2.88 6.66
CA LEU A 43 -1.07 2.25 6.69
C LEU A 43 -0.98 1.12 7.72
N ASP A 44 -1.72 1.19 8.84
CA ASP A 44 -1.72 0.14 9.87
C ASP A 44 -2.34 -1.18 9.39
N VAL A 45 -3.24 -1.13 8.40
CA VAL A 45 -3.91 -2.34 7.89
C VAL A 45 -3.24 -2.94 6.68
N ILE A 46 -2.40 -2.19 5.97
CA ILE A 46 -1.65 -2.70 4.83
C ILE A 46 -0.47 -3.52 5.36
N PRO A 47 -0.31 -4.80 4.98
CA PRO A 47 0.88 -5.58 5.31
C PRO A 47 2.16 -4.89 4.83
N GLU A 48 3.27 -5.09 5.54
CA GLU A 48 4.56 -4.46 5.26
C GLU A 48 5.01 -4.65 3.81
N GLU A 49 4.76 -5.82 3.24
CA GLU A 49 5.08 -6.11 1.84
C GLU A 49 4.35 -5.20 0.85
N GLY A 50 3.20 -4.67 1.24
CA GLY A 50 2.40 -3.73 0.44
C GLY A 50 2.79 -2.27 0.59
N ILE A 51 3.67 -1.94 1.54
CA ILE A 51 4.16 -0.59 1.79
C ILE A 51 5.38 -0.30 0.90
N ILE A 52 5.16 0.40 -0.20
CA ILE A 52 6.23 0.89 -1.07
C ILE A 52 6.46 2.34 -0.72
N GLN A 53 7.63 2.72 -0.21
CA GLN A 53 7.80 4.04 0.38
C GLN A 53 9.19 4.65 0.20
N ILE A 54 9.24 5.98 0.38
CA ILE A 54 10.44 6.79 0.51
C ILE A 54 10.30 7.66 1.76
N GLY A 55 11.39 7.83 2.49
CA GLY A 55 11.44 8.63 3.72
C GLY A 55 11.28 7.81 4.99
N ASP A 56 11.40 8.49 6.13
CA ASP A 56 11.31 7.87 7.46
C ASP A 56 9.84 7.55 7.79
N GLU A 57 9.58 6.36 8.31
CA GLU A 57 8.23 5.95 8.74
C GLU A 57 7.65 6.84 9.86
N ASN A 58 8.52 7.49 10.64
CA ASN A 58 8.16 8.41 11.72
C ASN A 58 8.18 9.88 11.28
N ALA A 59 8.21 10.16 9.98
CA ALA A 59 8.20 11.54 9.47
C ALA A 59 6.94 12.30 9.91
N ASN A 60 7.09 13.62 10.14
CA ASN A 60 5.99 14.48 10.58
C ASN A 60 4.88 14.64 9.53
N ASN A 61 5.25 14.49 8.25
CA ASN A 61 4.34 14.56 7.13
C ASN A 61 4.26 13.20 6.42
N THR A 62 3.06 12.84 5.98
CA THR A 62 2.83 11.63 5.20
C THR A 62 2.05 11.97 3.93
N ILE A 63 2.57 11.52 2.80
CA ILE A 63 1.86 11.51 1.53
C ILE A 63 1.56 10.05 1.19
N ILE A 64 0.31 9.71 0.96
CA ILE A 64 -0.09 8.41 0.42
C ILE A 64 -0.62 8.66 -1.00
N GLU A 65 -0.09 7.95 -1.98
CA GLU A 65 -0.63 7.93 -3.34
C GLU A 65 -1.27 6.58 -3.63
N PHE A 66 -2.56 6.56 -3.94
CA PHE A 66 -3.19 5.42 -4.60
C PHE A 66 -2.97 5.55 -6.10
N MET A 67 -2.26 4.59 -6.69
CA MET A 67 -1.71 4.74 -8.03
C MET A 67 -1.87 3.48 -8.92
N ASP A 68 -1.70 3.69 -10.22
CA ASP A 68 -1.68 2.65 -11.25
C ASP A 68 -0.52 2.92 -12.21
N TYR A 69 0.26 1.89 -12.55
CA TYR A 69 1.46 2.01 -13.40
C TYR A 69 1.17 2.42 -14.85
N PHE A 70 -0.05 2.23 -15.32
CA PHE A 70 -0.47 2.69 -16.65
C PHE A 70 -1.20 4.04 -16.62
N CYS A 71 -1.33 4.66 -15.45
CA CYS A 71 -1.91 6.00 -15.33
C CYS A 71 -0.91 7.09 -15.72
N GLY A 72 -1.22 7.82 -16.79
CA GLY A 72 -0.36 8.91 -17.25
C GLY A 72 -0.16 10.04 -16.23
N TYR A 73 -1.17 10.31 -15.39
CA TYR A 73 -1.05 11.31 -14.33
C TYR A 73 -0.23 10.82 -13.13
N CYS A 74 -0.25 9.51 -12.80
CA CYS A 74 0.67 8.93 -11.82
C CYS A 74 2.12 9.04 -12.32
N LYS A 75 2.35 8.68 -13.60
CA LYS A 75 3.67 8.87 -14.23
C LYS A 75 4.13 10.33 -14.21
N LYS A 76 3.21 11.28 -14.44
CA LYS A 76 3.52 12.71 -14.44
C LYS A 76 3.91 13.22 -13.05
N VAL A 77 3.19 12.81 -12.00
CA VAL A 77 3.43 13.30 -10.63
C VAL A 77 4.63 12.62 -9.97
N HIS A 78 5.00 11.43 -10.40
CA HIS A 78 6.07 10.64 -9.77
C HIS A 78 7.39 11.40 -9.60
N PRO A 79 7.98 12.06 -10.63
CA PRO A 79 9.20 12.85 -10.44
C PRO A 79 9.00 14.05 -9.48
N GLU A 80 7.81 14.62 -9.41
CA GLU A 80 7.48 15.69 -8.46
C GLU A 80 7.49 15.16 -7.01
N LEU A 81 6.99 13.93 -6.78
CA LEU A 81 7.06 13.27 -5.48
C LEU A 81 8.49 12.92 -5.08
N LEU A 82 9.31 12.43 -6.02
CA LEU A 82 10.73 12.19 -5.77
C LEU A 82 11.47 13.50 -5.40
N GLN A 83 11.11 14.60 -6.05
CA GLN A 83 11.65 15.93 -5.69
C GLN A 83 11.28 16.29 -4.25
N ILE A 84 10.02 16.14 -3.85
CA ILE A 84 9.59 16.38 -2.46
C ILE A 84 10.40 15.50 -1.48
N ALA A 85 10.53 14.20 -1.76
CA ALA A 85 11.31 13.30 -0.90
C ALA A 85 12.77 13.70 -0.76
N SER A 86 13.37 14.31 -1.80
CA SER A 86 14.75 14.81 -1.76
C SER A 86 14.89 16.08 -0.94
N GLU A 87 13.93 17.00 -1.04
CA GLU A 87 13.94 18.32 -0.40
C GLU A 87 13.43 18.29 1.04
N ARG A 88 12.48 17.42 1.36
CA ARG A 88 11.74 17.36 2.64
C ARG A 88 12.01 16.05 3.37
N LYS A 89 13.05 16.04 4.22
CA LYS A 89 13.42 14.86 5.04
C LYS A 89 12.42 14.58 6.17
N ASP A 90 11.51 15.50 6.45
CA ASP A 90 10.39 15.38 7.38
C ASP A 90 9.13 14.82 6.72
N THR A 91 9.23 14.27 5.52
CA THR A 91 8.10 13.75 4.74
C THR A 91 8.33 12.30 4.32
N ARG A 92 7.37 11.44 4.64
CA ARG A 92 7.24 10.07 4.15
C ARG A 92 6.28 10.05 2.97
N ILE A 93 6.65 9.34 1.90
CA ILE A 93 5.78 9.12 0.74
C ILE A 93 5.55 7.62 0.58
N VAL A 94 4.29 7.22 0.55
CA VAL A 94 3.86 5.82 0.43
C VAL A 94 3.04 5.64 -0.85
N PHE A 95 3.43 4.67 -1.67
CA PHE A 95 2.75 4.31 -2.92
C PHE A 95 1.93 3.05 -2.71
N LEU A 96 0.61 3.18 -2.70
CA LEU A 96 -0.33 2.09 -2.54
C LEU A 96 -0.95 1.69 -3.88
N GLN A 97 -0.99 0.39 -4.14
CA GLN A 97 -1.44 -0.16 -5.40
C GLN A 97 -2.97 -0.03 -5.56
N HIS A 98 -3.41 0.66 -6.62
CA HIS A 98 -4.81 0.77 -7.02
C HIS A 98 -4.96 0.51 -8.52
N PRO A 99 -4.71 -0.74 -8.99
CA PRO A 99 -4.67 -1.08 -10.40
C PRO A 99 -6.08 -1.19 -10.98
N ILE A 100 -6.59 -0.09 -11.54
CA ILE A 100 -7.97 0.02 -12.05
C ILE A 100 -8.06 0.08 -13.57
N LEU A 101 -6.93 0.25 -14.27
CA LEU A 101 -6.94 0.50 -15.71
C LEU A 101 -6.91 -0.77 -16.55
N SER A 102 -6.22 -1.82 -16.12
CA SER A 102 -6.08 -3.07 -16.90
C SER A 102 -5.63 -4.26 -16.06
N GLU A 103 -5.71 -5.46 -16.64
CA GLU A 103 -5.10 -6.67 -16.05
C GLU A 103 -3.56 -6.54 -15.98
N SER A 104 -2.94 -5.84 -16.93
CA SER A 104 -1.50 -5.53 -16.87
C SER A 104 -1.17 -4.62 -15.69
N SER A 105 -2.06 -3.70 -15.30
CA SER A 105 -1.91 -2.90 -14.08
C SER A 105 -1.84 -3.78 -12.83
N LYS A 106 -2.73 -4.79 -12.74
CA LYS A 106 -2.73 -5.75 -11.62
C LYS A 106 -1.47 -6.59 -11.60
N LEU A 107 -1.01 -7.04 -12.77
CA LEU A 107 0.23 -7.79 -12.89
C LEU A 107 1.41 -6.99 -12.33
N LEU A 108 1.58 -5.74 -12.74
CA LEU A 108 2.67 -4.88 -12.25
C LEU A 108 2.53 -4.59 -10.75
N ALA A 109 1.33 -4.35 -10.24
CA ALA A 109 1.09 -4.17 -8.82
C ALA A 109 1.56 -5.39 -8.00
N ASN A 110 1.22 -6.61 -8.44
CA ASN A 110 1.68 -7.84 -7.80
C ASN A 110 3.21 -7.99 -7.89
N MET A 111 3.81 -7.66 -9.05
CA MET A 111 5.27 -7.75 -9.24
C MET A 111 6.02 -6.81 -8.31
N VAL A 112 5.54 -5.57 -8.11
CA VAL A 112 6.20 -4.61 -7.22
C VAL A 112 6.12 -5.08 -5.76
N ILE A 113 4.99 -5.63 -5.32
CA ILE A 113 4.88 -6.21 -3.98
C ILE A 113 5.83 -7.41 -3.85
N ALA A 114 5.91 -8.29 -4.86
CA ALA A 114 6.86 -9.40 -4.87
C ALA A 114 8.33 -8.94 -4.89
N ALA A 115 8.64 -7.83 -5.56
CA ALA A 115 9.96 -7.19 -5.51
C ALA A 115 10.24 -6.60 -4.12
N ASN A 116 9.22 -6.04 -3.45
CA ASN A 116 9.36 -5.54 -2.08
C ASN A 116 9.69 -6.67 -1.08
N MET A 117 9.18 -7.88 -1.29
CA MET A 117 9.57 -9.08 -0.54
C MET A 117 11.05 -9.49 -0.76
N GLN A 118 11.73 -8.83 -1.68
CA GLN A 118 13.17 -8.94 -1.95
C GLN A 118 13.92 -7.64 -1.59
N ASN A 119 13.29 -6.71 -0.86
CA ASN A 119 13.81 -5.38 -0.50
C ASN A 119 14.13 -4.49 -1.72
N LYS A 120 13.43 -4.69 -2.85
CA LYS A 120 13.59 -3.96 -4.10
C LYS A 120 12.30 -3.27 -4.57
N GLY A 121 11.30 -3.13 -3.67
CA GLY A 121 9.99 -2.59 -4.04
C GLY A 121 10.06 -1.18 -4.58
N ILE A 122 10.73 -0.27 -3.87
CA ILE A 122 10.82 1.13 -4.29
C ILE A 122 11.71 1.30 -5.53
N ASP A 123 12.80 0.55 -5.64
CA ASP A 123 13.67 0.59 -6.82
C ASP A 123 12.91 0.12 -8.07
N PHE A 124 12.13 -0.97 -7.93
CA PHE A 124 11.33 -1.52 -9.01
C PHE A 124 10.17 -0.56 -9.39
N HIS A 125 9.51 0.05 -8.39
CA HIS A 125 8.50 1.08 -8.59
C HIS A 125 9.03 2.26 -9.40
N ASN A 126 10.18 2.82 -9.01
CA ASN A 126 10.81 3.94 -9.70
C ASN A 126 11.16 3.56 -11.14
N ALA A 127 11.82 2.42 -11.33
CA ALA A 127 12.22 1.94 -12.66
C ALA A 127 11.03 1.75 -13.61
N LEU A 128 9.85 1.33 -13.12
CA LEU A 128 8.64 1.21 -13.94
C LEU A 128 8.14 2.58 -14.44
N PHE A 129 8.18 3.62 -13.60
CA PHE A 129 7.78 4.97 -14.00
C PHE A 129 8.81 5.68 -14.88
N GLU A 130 10.09 5.31 -14.81
CA GLU A 130 11.16 5.84 -15.65
C GLU A 130 11.16 5.28 -17.07
N VAL A 131 10.41 4.19 -17.35
CA VAL A 131 10.36 3.60 -18.69
C VAL A 131 9.86 4.62 -19.71
N GLU A 132 10.71 4.97 -20.68
CA GLU A 132 10.31 5.77 -21.81
C GLU A 132 9.45 4.98 -22.81
N GLY A 133 8.37 5.59 -23.29
CA GLY A 133 7.43 4.95 -24.21
C GLY A 133 6.67 3.77 -23.56
N ASN A 134 6.33 2.77 -24.37
CA ASN A 134 5.55 1.62 -23.88
C ASN A 134 6.42 0.61 -23.12
N LEU A 135 5.95 0.19 -21.97
CA LEU A 135 6.51 -0.95 -21.25
C LEU A 135 6.20 -2.23 -22.04
N ASN A 136 7.23 -3.05 -22.26
CA ASN A 136 7.13 -4.37 -22.89
C ASN A 136 7.97 -5.39 -22.12
N ASN A 137 7.85 -6.66 -22.50
CA ASN A 137 8.54 -7.76 -21.80
C ASN A 137 10.07 -7.61 -21.81
N ALA A 138 10.66 -7.05 -22.86
CA ALA A 138 12.12 -6.85 -22.95
C ALA A 138 12.59 -5.80 -21.93
N LYS A 139 11.89 -4.66 -21.84
CA LYS A 139 12.19 -3.61 -20.86
C LYS A 139 11.96 -4.09 -19.44
N LEU A 140 10.87 -4.83 -19.19
CA LEU A 140 10.57 -5.40 -17.88
C LEU A 140 11.67 -6.37 -17.45
N LYS A 141 12.12 -7.25 -18.37
CA LYS A 141 13.23 -8.17 -18.10
C LYS A 141 14.52 -7.39 -17.78
N GLN A 142 14.82 -6.33 -18.52
CA GLN A 142 15.98 -5.48 -18.25
C GLN A 142 15.93 -4.83 -16.87
N ILE A 143 14.76 -4.37 -16.44
CA ILE A 143 14.57 -3.81 -15.09
C ILE A 143 14.86 -4.87 -14.03
N ILE A 144 14.30 -6.08 -14.18
CA ILE A 144 14.53 -7.23 -13.29
C ILE A 144 16.03 -7.56 -13.16
N GLU A 145 16.72 -7.62 -14.30
CA GLU A 145 18.16 -7.90 -14.36
C GLU A 145 18.99 -6.76 -13.72
N ASN A 146 18.70 -5.49 -14.05
CA ASN A 146 19.41 -4.33 -13.51
C ASN A 146 19.27 -4.19 -11.98
N LEU A 147 18.13 -4.59 -11.44
CA LEU A 147 17.87 -4.56 -10.00
C LEU A 147 18.36 -5.83 -9.27
N GLU A 148 18.94 -6.77 -10.00
CA GLU A 148 19.42 -8.06 -9.46
C GLU A 148 18.30 -8.82 -8.72
N LEU A 149 17.07 -8.72 -9.21
CA LEU A 149 15.95 -9.47 -8.67
C LEU A 149 16.08 -10.95 -8.98
N ASN A 150 15.77 -11.80 -8.01
CA ASN A 150 15.61 -13.22 -8.29
C ASN A 150 14.31 -13.44 -9.06
N ASP A 151 14.43 -13.61 -10.39
CA ASP A 151 13.29 -13.74 -11.31
C ASP A 151 12.40 -14.95 -10.97
N ALA A 152 12.99 -16.10 -10.62
CA ALA A 152 12.20 -17.26 -10.23
C ALA A 152 11.37 -16.99 -8.96
N LYS A 153 11.96 -16.35 -7.94
CA LYS A 153 11.26 -15.94 -6.72
C LYS A 153 10.20 -14.88 -7.02
N LEU A 154 10.50 -13.89 -7.85
CA LEU A 154 9.56 -12.86 -8.27
C LEU A 154 8.30 -13.48 -8.92
N ASN A 155 8.49 -14.40 -9.88
CA ASN A 155 7.43 -15.10 -10.58
C ASN A 155 6.56 -15.98 -9.66
N ILE A 156 7.15 -16.59 -8.63
CA ILE A 156 6.41 -17.36 -7.63
C ILE A 156 5.63 -16.41 -6.71
N ASP A 157 6.31 -15.40 -6.15
CA ASP A 157 5.71 -14.53 -5.14
C ASP A 157 4.57 -13.68 -5.69
N MET A 158 4.69 -13.15 -6.92
CA MET A 158 3.66 -12.32 -7.53
C MET A 158 2.33 -13.06 -7.78
N THR A 159 2.33 -14.39 -7.79
CA THR A 159 1.12 -15.21 -7.97
C THR A 159 0.50 -15.67 -6.66
N LYS A 160 1.12 -15.37 -5.52
CA LYS A 160 0.59 -15.76 -4.20
C LYS A 160 -0.73 -15.05 -3.90
N GLU A 161 -1.64 -15.80 -3.29
CA GLU A 161 -2.93 -15.26 -2.83
C GLU A 161 -2.72 -14.11 -1.81
N SER A 162 -1.70 -14.18 -0.97
CA SER A 162 -1.34 -13.10 -0.04
C SER A 162 -1.01 -11.79 -0.77
N VAL A 163 -0.25 -11.85 -1.86
CA VAL A 163 0.08 -10.67 -2.69
C VAL A 163 -1.17 -10.11 -3.36
N ASN A 164 -2.00 -10.97 -3.96
CA ASN A 164 -3.29 -10.57 -4.53
C ASN A 164 -4.19 -9.89 -3.48
N ASN A 165 -4.22 -10.41 -2.25
CA ASN A 165 -5.02 -9.86 -1.16
C ASN A 165 -4.53 -8.48 -0.72
N ILE A 166 -3.22 -8.23 -0.71
CA ILE A 166 -2.66 -6.89 -0.45
C ILE A 166 -3.14 -5.88 -1.50
N VAL A 167 -3.06 -6.21 -2.79
CA VAL A 167 -3.55 -5.34 -3.87
C VAL A 167 -5.06 -5.09 -3.75
N ARG A 168 -5.84 -6.12 -3.44
CA ARG A 168 -7.30 -6.00 -3.23
C ARG A 168 -7.63 -5.12 -2.02
N LEU A 169 -6.90 -5.29 -0.91
CA LEU A 169 -7.06 -4.48 0.29
C LEU A 169 -6.74 -3.01 0.01
N SER A 170 -5.62 -2.74 -0.66
CA SER A 170 -5.25 -1.39 -1.06
C SER A 170 -6.33 -0.73 -1.93
N SER A 171 -6.84 -1.44 -2.94
CA SER A 171 -7.93 -0.95 -3.77
C SER A 171 -9.24 -0.75 -3.00
N PHE A 172 -9.55 -1.63 -2.05
CA PHE A 172 -10.71 -1.48 -1.16
C PHE A 172 -10.60 -0.22 -0.31
N LEU A 173 -9.43 0.04 0.27
CA LEU A 173 -9.17 1.23 1.07
C LEU A 173 -9.22 2.51 0.22
N ALA A 174 -8.66 2.50 -0.99
CA ALA A 174 -8.78 3.60 -1.94
C ALA A 174 -10.25 3.96 -2.20
N ASN A 175 -11.05 2.98 -2.61
CA ASN A 175 -12.47 3.17 -2.91
C ASN A 175 -13.25 3.63 -1.66
N GLY A 176 -13.00 3.02 -0.51
CA GLY A 176 -13.62 3.38 0.78
C GLY A 176 -13.26 4.79 1.24
N SER A 177 -12.09 5.29 0.87
CA SER A 177 -11.63 6.65 1.15
C SER A 177 -12.23 7.69 0.20
N GLY A 178 -12.91 7.28 -0.86
CA GLY A 178 -13.49 8.19 -1.84
C GLY A 178 -12.65 8.41 -3.10
N ALA A 179 -11.61 7.61 -3.35
CA ALA A 179 -10.89 7.62 -4.63
C ALA A 179 -11.88 7.36 -5.78
N ARG A 180 -11.78 8.14 -6.84
CA ARG A 180 -12.58 8.01 -8.07
C ARG A 180 -11.71 7.69 -9.28
N GLY A 181 -10.42 7.49 -9.07
CA GLY A 181 -9.41 7.23 -10.09
C GLY A 181 -8.01 7.37 -9.51
N THR A 182 -7.01 7.32 -10.38
CA THR A 182 -5.60 7.50 -10.04
C THR A 182 -5.00 8.71 -10.76
N PRO A 183 -4.05 9.42 -10.14
CA PRO A 183 -3.70 9.30 -8.73
C PRO A 183 -4.80 9.80 -7.80
N THR A 184 -4.87 9.29 -6.58
CA THR A 184 -5.60 9.90 -5.47
C THR A 184 -4.66 9.96 -4.28
N PHE A 185 -4.61 11.10 -3.58
CA PHE A 185 -3.66 11.32 -2.51
C PHE A 185 -4.34 11.51 -1.17
N PHE A 186 -3.69 11.05 -0.11
CA PHE A 186 -3.72 11.74 1.17
C PHE A 186 -2.44 12.54 1.32
N VAL A 187 -2.54 13.84 1.54
CA VAL A 187 -1.44 14.69 1.98
C VAL A 187 -1.73 15.04 3.43
N ASN A 188 -1.11 14.34 4.37
CA ASN A 188 -1.53 14.27 5.74
C ASN A 188 -3.03 13.84 5.81
N GLU A 189 -3.90 14.66 6.39
CA GLU A 189 -5.33 14.36 6.53
C GLU A 189 -6.16 14.77 5.31
N GLU A 190 -5.59 15.52 4.38
CA GLU A 190 -6.31 16.04 3.22
C GLU A 190 -6.39 15.03 2.10
N LEU A 191 -7.61 14.64 1.72
CA LEU A 191 -7.87 13.79 0.55
C LEU A 191 -7.93 14.64 -0.72
N VAL A 192 -7.11 14.32 -1.69
CA VAL A 192 -7.10 14.98 -3.01
C VAL A 192 -7.27 13.95 -4.11
N VAL A 193 -8.35 14.05 -4.86
CA VAL A 193 -8.67 13.15 -5.98
C VAL A 193 -8.14 13.72 -7.29
N GLY A 194 -7.35 12.94 -8.01
CA GLY A 194 -6.74 13.34 -9.26
C GLY A 194 -5.36 14.01 -9.10
N TYR A 195 -4.79 14.41 -10.24
CA TYR A 195 -3.49 15.08 -10.27
C TYR A 195 -3.55 16.46 -9.61
N ILE A 196 -2.55 16.75 -8.79
CA ILE A 196 -2.28 18.08 -8.23
C ILE A 196 -0.81 18.45 -8.46
N SER A 197 -0.52 19.74 -8.58
CA SER A 197 0.86 20.22 -8.76
C SER A 197 1.69 20.05 -7.50
N ILE A 198 3.02 19.97 -7.69
CA ILE A 198 3.99 19.93 -6.59
C ILE A 198 3.80 21.10 -5.59
N ASP A 199 3.51 22.31 -6.08
CA ASP A 199 3.30 23.47 -5.21
C ASP A 199 2.06 23.28 -4.32
N ARG A 200 0.99 22.68 -4.85
CA ARG A 200 -0.20 22.37 -4.06
C ARG A 200 0.07 21.29 -3.04
N ILE A 201 0.84 20.25 -3.39
CA ILE A 201 1.27 19.23 -2.43
C ILE A 201 2.08 19.89 -1.30
N LYS A 202 3.11 20.70 -1.66
CA LYS A 202 3.95 21.40 -0.67
C LYS A 202 3.15 22.32 0.25
N ALA A 203 2.11 22.96 -0.25
CA ALA A 203 1.24 23.83 0.55
C ALA A 203 0.37 23.08 1.58
N LEU A 204 0.21 21.76 1.44
CA LEU A 204 -0.53 20.89 2.38
C LEU A 204 0.38 20.22 3.41
N LEU A 205 1.71 20.27 3.21
CA LEU A 205 2.69 19.77 4.19
C LEU A 205 2.84 20.80 5.34
N LYS A 206 3.08 20.26 6.55
CA LYS A 206 3.27 21.06 7.78
C LYS A 206 4.71 21.53 7.93
#